data_e1bf6690d58ca8abb23ef420b79a90f1
#
_entry.id   e1bf6690d58ca8abb23ef420b79a90f1
#
_cell.length_a   1.000
_cell.length_b   1.000
_cell.length_c   1.000
_cell.angle_alpha   90.00
_cell.angle_beta   90.00
_cell.angle_gamma   90.00
#
_symmetry.space_group_name_H-M   'P 1'
#
loop_
_entity.id
_entity.type
_entity.pdbx_description
1 polymer ?
#
loop_
_entity_poly.entity_id
_entity_poly.type
_entity_poly.pdbx_seq_one_letter_code
_entity_poly.pdbx_strand_id
1 'polypeptide(L)'
;MKNLLVLILLLSMLISCNKSDDIKEIDIPVNNKSDNIPKNSNGIHILIDAEKQNKIREEAKAKAEAEERDMILAEAEQKAKEAAKLKAEQKAKEDAKAKELNAKLSIDKFKLKYSDLWQIEKETASHIELKNLSGTFNFEITKMPASDLVPFTAYLLSSNKDYNQISKTVSEKFIGYISEGKYLDGSMGKIVTMAVENTGIVIISINSKPEKWYLNSEIFDLMLDSLEINKE
;
A
#
# COMPACT_ATOMS: atom_id res chain seq x y z
N MET A 1 11.58 8.80 17.13
CA MET A 1 12.72 8.09 17.73
C MET A 1 12.52 6.57 17.89
N LYS A 2 11.30 6.05 18.08
CA LYS A 2 11.05 4.58 18.20
C LYS A 2 11.32 3.80 16.90
N ASN A 3 11.10 4.39 15.73
CA ASN A 3 11.26 3.69 14.44
C ASN A 3 12.74 3.56 13.99
N LEU A 4 13.63 4.40 14.51
CA LEU A 4 15.07 4.31 14.22
C LEU A 4 15.72 3.13 14.95
N LEU A 5 15.23 2.80 16.16
CA LEU A 5 15.74 1.68 16.96
C LEU A 5 15.37 0.31 16.34
N VAL A 6 14.20 0.19 15.72
CA VAL A 6 13.78 -1.03 15.03
C VAL A 6 14.60 -1.27 13.77
N LEU A 7 14.96 -0.21 13.03
CA LEU A 7 15.80 -0.31 11.84
C LEU A 7 17.23 -0.77 12.18
N ILE A 8 17.80 -0.29 13.30
CA ILE A 8 19.13 -0.69 13.76
C ILE A 8 19.14 -2.15 14.23
N LEU A 9 18.06 -2.62 14.86
CA LEU A 9 17.91 -4.02 15.30
C LEU A 9 17.79 -4.99 14.12
N LEU A 10 17.13 -4.59 13.03
CA LEU A 10 17.02 -5.38 11.80
C LEU A 10 18.35 -5.44 11.03
N LEU A 11 19.15 -4.37 11.04
CA LEU A 11 20.48 -4.38 10.41
C LEU A 11 21.49 -5.23 11.20
N SER A 12 21.37 -5.32 12.52
CA SER A 12 22.28 -6.13 13.35
C SER A 12 22.03 -7.64 13.20
N MET A 13 20.82 -8.07 12.81
CA MET A 13 20.54 -9.49 12.52
C MET A 13 21.10 -9.96 11.17
N LEU A 14 21.35 -9.06 10.23
CA LEU A 14 21.92 -9.40 8.92
C LEU A 14 23.45 -9.59 8.94
N ILE A 15 24.14 -9.12 10.00
CA ILE A 15 25.60 -9.21 10.11
C ILE A 15 26.05 -10.47 10.88
N SER A 16 25.13 -11.21 11.52
CA SER A 16 25.48 -12.35 12.40
C SER A 16 25.48 -13.73 11.72
N CYS A 17 25.32 -13.82 10.41
CA CYS A 17 25.37 -15.09 9.67
C CYS A 17 26.59 -15.20 8.75
N ASN A 18 27.77 -14.78 9.23
CA ASN A 18 29.03 -15.13 8.59
C ASN A 18 29.86 -16.00 9.56
N LYS A 19 29.33 -17.20 9.85
CA LYS A 19 30.16 -18.28 10.40
C LYS A 19 30.83 -18.97 9.25
N SER A 20 32.12 -18.79 9.11
CA SER A 20 33.01 -19.61 8.31
C SER A 20 32.88 -21.05 8.79
N ASP A 21 32.19 -21.87 8.01
CA ASP A 21 32.25 -23.32 8.18
C ASP A 21 33.65 -23.78 7.78
N ASP A 22 34.33 -24.39 8.74
CA ASP A 22 35.61 -25.05 8.59
C ASP A 22 35.56 -26.02 7.39
N ILE A 23 36.30 -25.68 6.34
CA ILE A 23 36.58 -26.62 5.26
C ILE A 23 37.43 -27.74 5.87
N LYS A 24 36.80 -28.88 6.13
CA LYS A 24 37.50 -30.10 6.47
C LYS A 24 38.41 -30.46 5.28
N GLU A 25 39.70 -30.29 5.53
CA GLU A 25 40.74 -30.81 4.66
C GLU A 25 40.51 -32.33 4.48
N ILE A 26 40.19 -32.74 3.25
CA ILE A 26 40.10 -34.15 2.91
C ILE A 26 41.56 -34.59 2.67
N ASP A 27 42.11 -35.29 3.67
CA ASP A 27 43.38 -35.99 3.56
C ASP A 27 43.31 -37.04 2.41
N ILE A 28 43.90 -36.68 1.28
CA ILE A 28 44.15 -37.63 0.21
C ILE A 28 45.47 -38.34 0.58
N PRO A 29 45.49 -39.64 0.79
CA PRO A 29 46.72 -40.36 1.11
C PRO A 29 47.67 -40.27 -0.06
N VAL A 30 48.76 -39.53 0.14
CA VAL A 30 49.89 -39.50 -0.79
C VAL A 30 50.67 -40.81 -0.62
N ASN A 31 50.47 -41.73 -1.55
CA ASN A 31 51.21 -42.98 -1.59
C ASN A 31 52.59 -42.72 -2.19
N ASN A 32 53.56 -42.38 -1.35
CA ASN A 32 54.97 -42.30 -1.71
C ASN A 32 55.55 -43.70 -1.90
N LYS A 33 55.47 -44.20 -3.13
CA LYS A 33 56.44 -45.23 -3.61
C LYS A 33 57.39 -44.58 -4.62
N SER A 34 58.49 -44.11 -4.09
CA SER A 34 59.70 -43.90 -4.82
C SER A 34 60.16 -45.27 -5.34
N ASP A 35 60.25 -45.44 -6.66
CA ASP A 35 61.36 -46.15 -7.28
C ASP A 35 61.29 -46.07 -8.81
N ASN A 36 62.41 -45.65 -9.37
CA ASN A 36 62.83 -45.77 -10.80
C ASN A 36 62.11 -44.86 -11.80
N ILE A 37 62.66 -43.69 -11.96
CA ILE A 37 62.44 -42.85 -13.15
C ILE A 37 63.45 -43.22 -14.23
N PRO A 38 63.01 -43.78 -15.35
CA PRO A 38 63.88 -43.86 -16.54
C PRO A 38 63.99 -42.44 -17.13
N LYS A 39 65.21 -41.99 -17.28
CA LYS A 39 65.53 -40.76 -18.01
C LYS A 39 65.20 -41.03 -19.49
N ASN A 40 64.03 -40.63 -19.99
CA ASN A 40 63.79 -40.38 -21.41
C ASN A 40 62.56 -39.49 -21.62
N SER A 41 62.83 -38.35 -22.26
CA SER A 41 61.99 -37.53 -23.18
C SER A 41 60.49 -37.35 -23.00
N ASN A 42 59.83 -37.76 -21.87
CA ASN A 42 58.40 -37.67 -21.68
C ASN A 42 57.95 -36.52 -20.73
N GLY A 43 58.88 -35.67 -20.28
CA GLY A 43 58.55 -34.58 -19.34
C GLY A 43 57.56 -33.54 -19.92
N ILE A 44 57.58 -33.36 -21.25
CA ILE A 44 56.70 -32.38 -21.89
C ILE A 44 55.26 -32.90 -21.98
N HIS A 45 55.02 -34.18 -22.17
CA HIS A 45 53.68 -34.75 -22.20
C HIS A 45 52.98 -34.72 -20.84
N ILE A 46 53.70 -34.95 -19.75
CA ILE A 46 53.16 -34.92 -18.39
C ILE A 46 52.76 -33.48 -18.00
N LEU A 47 53.50 -32.44 -18.41
CA LEU A 47 53.19 -31.05 -18.15
C LEU A 47 51.96 -30.59 -18.94
N ILE A 48 51.80 -31.02 -20.20
CA ILE A 48 50.63 -30.68 -21.03
C ILE A 48 49.38 -31.36 -20.48
N ASP A 49 49.47 -32.59 -19.98
CA ASP A 49 48.31 -33.25 -19.33
C ASP A 49 47.92 -32.60 -18.00
N ALA A 50 48.89 -32.13 -17.22
CA ALA A 50 48.60 -31.41 -15.96
C ALA A 50 47.95 -30.04 -16.20
N GLU A 51 48.38 -29.27 -17.20
CA GLU A 51 47.74 -28.02 -17.59
C GLU A 51 46.32 -28.24 -18.10
N LYS A 52 46.11 -29.25 -18.89
CA LYS A 52 44.79 -29.63 -19.40
C LYS A 52 43.83 -30.04 -18.30
N GLN A 53 44.31 -30.82 -17.32
CA GLN A 53 43.51 -31.20 -16.15
C GLN A 53 43.18 -30.00 -15.26
N ASN A 54 44.11 -29.07 -15.04
CA ASN A 54 43.87 -27.86 -14.29
C ASN A 54 42.81 -26.99 -14.98
N LYS A 55 42.87 -26.81 -16.30
CA LYS A 55 41.87 -26.07 -17.04
C LYS A 55 40.47 -26.69 -16.95
N ILE A 56 40.35 -28.00 -17.06
CA ILE A 56 39.07 -28.73 -16.87
C ILE A 56 38.52 -28.52 -15.45
N ARG A 57 39.39 -28.51 -14.44
CA ARG A 57 39.01 -28.32 -13.03
C ARG A 57 38.53 -26.88 -12.77
N GLU A 58 39.19 -25.89 -13.37
CA GLU A 58 38.76 -24.48 -13.28
C GLU A 58 37.42 -24.24 -13.99
N GLU A 59 37.24 -24.83 -15.17
CA GLU A 59 35.98 -24.76 -15.92
C GLU A 59 34.82 -25.43 -15.16
N ALA A 60 35.07 -26.58 -14.53
CA ALA A 60 34.07 -27.27 -13.69
C ALA A 60 33.71 -26.46 -12.45
N LYS A 61 34.72 -25.82 -11.81
CA LYS A 61 34.48 -24.94 -10.64
C LYS A 61 33.69 -23.71 -11.01
N ALA A 62 34.03 -23.04 -12.10
CA ALA A 62 33.31 -21.88 -12.60
C ALA A 62 31.86 -22.21 -12.97
N LYS A 63 31.62 -23.41 -13.54
CA LYS A 63 30.25 -23.87 -13.84
C LYS A 63 29.43 -24.14 -12.57
N ALA A 64 30.02 -24.78 -11.56
CA ALA A 64 29.36 -25.03 -10.28
C ALA A 64 29.01 -23.72 -9.54
N GLU A 65 29.93 -22.75 -9.55
CA GLU A 65 29.68 -21.43 -8.96
C GLU A 65 28.56 -20.66 -9.71
N ALA A 66 28.47 -20.82 -11.04
CA ALA A 66 27.38 -20.21 -11.81
C ALA A 66 26.02 -20.86 -11.49
N GLU A 67 25.96 -22.19 -11.42
CA GLU A 67 24.74 -22.93 -11.06
C GLU A 67 24.27 -22.59 -9.64
N GLU A 68 25.20 -22.44 -8.68
CA GLU A 68 24.88 -22.02 -7.32
C GLU A 68 24.32 -20.60 -7.26
N ARG A 69 24.90 -19.66 -8.01
CA ARG A 69 24.37 -18.27 -8.12
C ARG A 69 22.97 -18.24 -8.71
N ASP A 70 22.73 -19.02 -9.76
CA ASP A 70 21.41 -19.09 -10.40
C ASP A 70 20.36 -19.67 -9.46
N MET A 71 20.69 -20.67 -8.65
CA MET A 71 19.81 -21.20 -7.61
C MET A 71 19.49 -20.17 -6.53
N ILE A 72 20.49 -19.44 -6.04
CA ILE A 72 20.31 -18.39 -5.04
C ILE A 72 19.40 -17.27 -5.58
N LEU A 73 19.60 -16.86 -6.84
CA LEU A 73 18.78 -15.85 -7.49
C LEU A 73 17.33 -16.33 -7.65
N ALA A 74 17.12 -17.57 -8.08
CA ALA A 74 15.79 -18.14 -8.23
C ALA A 74 15.04 -18.22 -6.87
N GLU A 75 15.72 -18.64 -5.81
CA GLU A 75 15.15 -18.70 -4.46
C GLU A 75 14.80 -17.29 -3.94
N ALA A 76 15.67 -16.29 -4.16
CA ALA A 76 15.43 -14.92 -3.79
C ALA A 76 14.22 -14.32 -4.55
N GLU A 77 14.09 -14.62 -5.83
CA GLU A 77 12.95 -14.17 -6.64
C GLU A 77 11.65 -14.82 -6.18
N GLN A 78 11.66 -16.11 -5.84
CA GLN A 78 10.49 -16.80 -5.32
C GLN A 78 10.05 -16.21 -3.98
N LYS A 79 10.97 -15.99 -3.04
CA LYS A 79 10.69 -15.34 -1.76
C LYS A 79 10.12 -13.92 -1.93
N ALA A 80 10.64 -13.16 -2.89
CA ALA A 80 10.12 -11.83 -3.19
C ALA A 80 8.69 -11.88 -3.75
N LYS A 81 8.37 -12.84 -4.62
CA LYS A 81 7.01 -13.06 -5.15
C LYS A 81 6.03 -13.46 -4.06
N GLU A 82 6.41 -14.38 -3.17
CA GLU A 82 5.58 -14.80 -2.04
C GLU A 82 5.32 -13.65 -1.07
N ALA A 83 6.34 -12.87 -0.73
CA ALA A 83 6.20 -11.69 0.12
C ALA A 83 5.30 -10.62 -0.51
N ALA A 84 5.40 -10.40 -1.82
CA ALA A 84 4.52 -9.48 -2.54
C ALA A 84 3.05 -9.97 -2.54
N LYS A 85 2.83 -11.28 -2.75
CA LYS A 85 1.49 -11.89 -2.70
C LYS A 85 0.86 -11.75 -1.31
N LEU A 86 1.62 -12.05 -0.24
CA LEU A 86 1.15 -11.93 1.13
C LEU A 86 0.74 -10.49 1.48
N LYS A 87 1.56 -9.51 1.06
CA LYS A 87 1.24 -8.08 1.24
C LYS A 87 -0.02 -7.67 0.47
N ALA A 88 -0.21 -8.18 -0.74
CA ALA A 88 -1.41 -7.91 -1.53
C ALA A 88 -2.67 -8.50 -0.87
N GLU A 89 -2.60 -9.72 -0.35
CA GLU A 89 -3.71 -10.35 0.38
C GLU A 89 -4.05 -9.62 1.69
N GLN A 90 -3.04 -9.19 2.45
CA GLN A 90 -3.27 -8.39 3.66
C GLN A 90 -3.96 -7.08 3.33
N LYS A 91 -3.46 -6.36 2.31
CA LYS A 91 -4.08 -5.12 1.85
C LYS A 91 -5.52 -5.32 1.40
N ALA A 92 -5.80 -6.38 0.64
CA ALA A 92 -7.17 -6.69 0.19
C ALA A 92 -8.12 -6.97 1.37
N LYS A 93 -7.66 -7.66 2.43
CA LYS A 93 -8.44 -7.89 3.66
C LYS A 93 -8.69 -6.59 4.43
N GLU A 94 -7.69 -5.71 4.54
CA GLU A 94 -7.84 -4.41 5.18
C GLU A 94 -8.83 -3.52 4.41
N ASP A 95 -8.71 -3.47 3.08
CA ASP A 95 -9.60 -2.71 2.22
C ASP A 95 -11.05 -3.25 2.28
N ALA A 96 -11.23 -4.58 2.34
CA ALA A 96 -12.55 -5.20 2.51
C ALA A 96 -13.17 -4.81 3.86
N LYS A 97 -12.40 -4.90 4.96
CA LYS A 97 -12.86 -4.49 6.29
C LYS A 97 -13.23 -3.01 6.36
N ALA A 98 -12.47 -2.14 5.67
CA ALA A 98 -12.75 -0.71 5.63
C ALA A 98 -14.10 -0.37 4.98
N LYS A 99 -14.60 -1.22 4.07
CA LYS A 99 -15.90 -1.06 3.40
C LYS A 99 -17.08 -1.55 4.23
N GLU A 100 -16.84 -2.23 5.36
CA GLU A 100 -17.92 -2.64 6.26
C GLU A 100 -18.46 -1.44 7.02
N LEU A 101 -19.73 -1.09 6.78
CA LEU A 101 -20.42 -0.01 7.46
C LEU A 101 -21.12 -0.55 8.72
N ASN A 102 -20.37 -0.72 9.79
CA ASN A 102 -20.81 -1.36 11.03
C ASN A 102 -21.17 -0.37 12.17
N ALA A 103 -20.84 0.91 12.00
CA ALA A 103 -21.22 1.97 12.90
C ALA A 103 -22.38 2.82 12.33
N LYS A 104 -23.12 3.51 13.21
CA LYS A 104 -24.26 4.37 12.85
C LYS A 104 -24.08 5.75 13.43
N LEU A 105 -24.42 6.73 12.63
CA LEU A 105 -24.45 8.13 12.96
C LEU A 105 -25.88 8.66 12.84
N SER A 106 -26.30 9.55 13.74
CA SER A 106 -27.56 10.26 13.64
C SER A 106 -27.33 11.74 13.88
N ILE A 107 -27.79 12.57 12.98
CA ILE A 107 -27.75 14.03 13.11
C ILE A 107 -29.10 14.59 12.63
N ASP A 108 -29.82 15.28 13.49
CA ASP A 108 -31.19 15.73 13.25
C ASP A 108 -32.05 14.56 12.73
N LYS A 109 -32.69 14.67 11.57
CA LYS A 109 -33.49 13.61 10.96
C LYS A 109 -32.70 12.66 10.06
N PHE A 110 -31.37 12.81 9.97
CA PHE A 110 -30.53 11.98 9.13
C PHE A 110 -29.94 10.81 9.92
N LYS A 111 -29.89 9.65 9.26
CA LYS A 111 -29.15 8.47 9.73
C LYS A 111 -28.19 8.03 8.65
N LEU A 112 -26.95 7.75 9.04
CA LEU A 112 -25.88 7.35 8.15
C LEU A 112 -25.14 6.16 8.77
N LYS A 113 -24.76 5.19 7.95
CA LYS A 113 -23.84 4.13 8.37
C LYS A 113 -22.43 4.50 7.94
N TYR A 114 -21.46 4.16 8.77
CA TYR A 114 -20.05 4.38 8.49
C TYR A 114 -19.20 3.24 9.04
N SER A 115 -17.94 3.12 8.56
CA SER A 115 -17.01 2.13 9.08
C SER A 115 -16.45 2.55 10.43
N ASP A 116 -16.30 1.62 11.37
CA ASP A 116 -15.71 1.83 12.70
C ASP A 116 -14.22 2.23 12.66
N LEU A 117 -13.60 2.18 11.49
CA LEU A 117 -12.25 2.72 11.25
C LEU A 117 -12.22 4.27 11.24
N TRP A 118 -13.37 4.91 11.16
CA TRP A 118 -13.50 6.36 11.27
C TRP A 118 -13.89 6.74 12.70
N GLN A 119 -13.26 7.74 13.24
CA GLN A 119 -13.50 8.24 14.59
C GLN A 119 -14.22 9.58 14.53
N ILE A 120 -15.16 9.81 15.44
CA ILE A 120 -15.82 11.12 15.57
C ILE A 120 -14.82 12.09 16.20
N GLU A 121 -14.39 13.10 15.45
CA GLU A 121 -13.55 14.21 15.94
C GLU A 121 -14.37 15.35 16.48
N LYS A 122 -15.52 15.63 15.84
CA LYS A 122 -16.41 16.71 16.21
C LYS A 122 -17.86 16.30 15.99
N GLU A 123 -18.72 16.65 16.95
CA GLU A 123 -20.15 16.44 16.87
C GLU A 123 -20.91 17.63 17.47
N THR A 124 -21.82 18.18 16.69
CA THR A 124 -22.76 19.25 17.13
C THR A 124 -24.13 18.95 16.53
N ALA A 125 -25.14 19.76 16.87
CA ALA A 125 -26.51 19.60 16.34
C ALA A 125 -26.60 19.73 14.80
N SER A 126 -25.61 20.36 14.12
CA SER A 126 -25.63 20.63 12.70
C SER A 126 -24.35 20.23 11.96
N HIS A 127 -23.36 19.67 12.66
CA HIS A 127 -22.08 19.32 12.05
C HIS A 127 -21.46 18.09 12.72
N ILE A 128 -21.04 17.15 11.92
CA ILE A 128 -20.26 15.98 12.35
C ILE A 128 -19.02 15.86 11.46
N GLU A 129 -17.89 15.65 12.12
CA GLU A 129 -16.61 15.34 11.47
C GLU A 129 -16.14 13.97 11.91
N LEU A 130 -15.90 13.09 10.93
CA LEU A 130 -15.26 11.80 11.12
C LEU A 130 -13.87 11.84 10.51
N LYS A 131 -12.91 11.21 11.18
CA LYS A 131 -11.51 11.17 10.73
C LYS A 131 -10.91 9.79 10.82
N ASN A 132 -10.04 9.48 9.86
CA ASN A 132 -9.15 8.34 9.90
C ASN A 132 -7.73 8.76 9.50
N LEU A 133 -6.79 7.81 9.42
CA LEU A 133 -5.38 8.09 9.07
C LEU A 133 -5.19 8.66 7.64
N SER A 134 -6.17 8.55 6.78
CA SER A 134 -6.07 8.87 5.36
C SER A 134 -7.02 9.96 4.88
N GLY A 135 -7.99 10.37 5.70
CA GLY A 135 -8.96 11.36 5.26
C GLY A 135 -9.87 11.88 6.36
N THR A 136 -10.70 12.84 5.98
CA THR A 136 -11.72 13.48 6.81
C THR A 136 -13.05 13.45 6.07
N PHE A 137 -14.12 13.07 6.76
CA PHE A 137 -15.50 13.13 6.29
C PHE A 137 -16.23 14.19 7.12
N ASN A 138 -17.02 15.04 6.44
CA ASN A 138 -17.83 16.06 7.09
C ASN A 138 -19.28 15.90 6.66
N PHE A 139 -20.19 16.08 7.61
CA PHE A 139 -21.63 16.22 7.41
C PHE A 139 -22.08 17.52 8.07
N GLU A 140 -22.65 18.42 7.29
CA GLU A 140 -23.08 19.74 7.77
C GLU A 140 -24.49 20.07 7.29
N ILE A 141 -25.31 20.64 8.17
CA ILE A 141 -26.65 21.15 7.88
C ILE A 141 -26.63 22.66 7.97
N THR A 142 -27.01 23.35 6.90
CA THR A 142 -27.16 24.78 6.85
C THR A 142 -28.66 25.14 6.83
N LYS A 143 -29.06 26.15 7.62
CA LYS A 143 -30.45 26.65 7.64
C LYS A 143 -30.69 27.63 6.47
N MET A 144 -30.47 27.19 5.25
CA MET A 144 -30.74 27.97 4.04
C MET A 144 -31.94 27.40 3.30
N PRO A 145 -32.79 28.23 2.66
CA PRO A 145 -33.88 27.71 1.85
C PRO A 145 -33.42 26.74 0.75
N ALA A 146 -34.22 25.70 0.51
CA ALA A 146 -33.92 24.72 -0.54
C ALA A 146 -33.79 25.37 -1.93
N SER A 147 -34.51 26.48 -2.18
CA SER A 147 -34.42 27.30 -3.40
C SER A 147 -33.01 27.83 -3.67
N ASP A 148 -32.20 28.00 -2.66
CA ASP A 148 -30.87 28.59 -2.75
C ASP A 148 -29.77 27.53 -3.06
N LEU A 149 -30.16 26.25 -3.24
CA LEU A 149 -29.21 25.16 -3.51
C LEU A 149 -28.23 25.48 -4.65
N VAL A 150 -28.73 25.99 -5.79
CA VAL A 150 -27.90 26.24 -6.97
C VAL A 150 -26.89 27.38 -6.71
N PRO A 151 -27.32 28.60 -6.28
CA PRO A 151 -26.38 29.67 -5.98
C PRO A 151 -25.46 29.34 -4.80
N PHE A 152 -25.96 28.63 -3.78
CA PHE A 152 -25.13 28.18 -2.67
C PHE A 152 -24.04 27.21 -3.10
N THR A 153 -24.37 26.19 -3.91
CA THR A 153 -23.38 25.24 -4.44
C THR A 153 -22.32 25.93 -5.26
N ALA A 154 -22.72 26.87 -6.14
CA ALA A 154 -21.78 27.65 -6.93
C ALA A 154 -20.86 28.51 -6.05
N TYR A 155 -21.41 29.16 -5.01
CA TYR A 155 -20.65 29.94 -4.04
C TYR A 155 -19.69 29.04 -3.25
N LEU A 156 -20.13 27.90 -2.72
CA LEU A 156 -19.31 26.96 -1.95
C LEU A 156 -18.09 26.50 -2.74
N LEU A 157 -18.28 26.10 -4.01
CA LEU A 157 -17.21 25.61 -4.86
C LEU A 157 -16.24 26.75 -5.28
N SER A 158 -16.75 27.97 -5.56
CA SER A 158 -15.93 29.10 -5.97
C SER A 158 -15.19 29.76 -4.79
N SER A 159 -15.76 29.73 -3.59
CA SER A 159 -15.15 30.30 -2.37
C SER A 159 -14.05 29.42 -1.79
N ASN A 160 -14.09 28.12 -2.07
CA ASN A 160 -13.04 27.17 -1.66
C ASN A 160 -11.84 27.28 -2.62
N LYS A 161 -10.98 28.29 -2.37
CA LYS A 161 -9.82 28.60 -3.24
C LYS A 161 -8.82 27.47 -3.35
N ASP A 162 -8.82 26.56 -2.37
CA ASP A 162 -7.90 25.44 -2.33
C ASP A 162 -8.44 24.22 -3.10
N TYR A 163 -9.72 24.25 -3.51
CA TYR A 163 -10.39 23.18 -4.20
C TYR A 163 -10.52 23.45 -5.70
N ASN A 164 -9.85 22.65 -6.52
CA ASN A 164 -9.95 22.69 -7.97
C ASN A 164 -10.94 21.61 -8.44
N GLN A 165 -12.14 22.04 -8.83
CA GLN A 165 -13.19 21.15 -9.31
C GLN A 165 -12.78 20.45 -10.61
N ILE A 166 -12.87 19.11 -10.64
CA ILE A 166 -12.64 18.28 -11.83
C ILE A 166 -13.98 17.95 -12.50
N SER A 167 -14.99 17.56 -11.71
CA SER A 167 -16.32 17.21 -12.23
C SER A 167 -17.44 17.74 -11.33
N LYS A 168 -18.61 17.93 -11.91
CA LYS A 168 -19.85 18.24 -11.20
C LYS A 168 -21.01 17.58 -11.92
N THR A 169 -21.77 16.76 -11.20
CA THR A 169 -22.94 16.03 -11.72
C THR A 169 -24.16 16.30 -10.87
N VAL A 170 -25.34 16.21 -11.48
CA VAL A 170 -26.61 16.21 -10.78
C VAL A 170 -26.81 14.83 -10.16
N SER A 171 -27.25 14.78 -8.89
CA SER A 171 -27.54 13.50 -8.24
C SER A 171 -28.84 12.91 -8.80
N GLU A 172 -28.84 11.60 -9.01
CA GLU A 172 -30.03 10.83 -9.36
C GLU A 172 -30.87 10.42 -8.12
N LYS A 173 -30.24 10.44 -6.94
CA LYS A 173 -30.85 9.96 -5.68
C LYS A 173 -31.53 11.04 -4.84
N PHE A 174 -31.08 12.30 -4.99
CA PHE A 174 -31.58 13.44 -4.19
C PHE A 174 -31.51 14.73 -5.02
N ILE A 175 -32.24 15.74 -4.61
CA ILE A 175 -32.17 17.06 -5.26
C ILE A 175 -30.84 17.72 -4.87
N GLY A 176 -29.84 17.62 -5.71
CA GLY A 176 -28.50 18.13 -5.38
C GLY A 176 -27.44 17.86 -6.42
N TYR A 177 -26.21 18.16 -6.00
CA TYR A 177 -25.02 18.06 -6.86
C TYR A 177 -23.93 17.27 -6.17
N ILE A 178 -23.17 16.54 -6.97
CA ILE A 178 -21.93 15.87 -6.57
C ILE A 178 -20.79 16.53 -7.32
N SER A 179 -19.81 17.08 -6.61
CA SER A 179 -18.58 17.66 -7.18
C SER A 179 -17.39 16.85 -6.71
N GLU A 180 -16.49 16.53 -7.63
CA GLU A 180 -15.21 15.90 -7.34
C GLU A 180 -14.09 16.82 -7.77
N GLY A 181 -13.02 16.90 -7.00
CA GLY A 181 -11.91 17.81 -7.27
C GLY A 181 -10.64 17.48 -6.50
N LYS A 182 -9.64 18.32 -6.68
CA LYS A 182 -8.33 18.20 -6.05
C LYS A 182 -8.01 19.50 -5.29
N TYR A 183 -7.51 19.34 -4.06
CA TYR A 183 -7.03 20.45 -3.25
C TYR A 183 -5.59 20.83 -3.58
N LEU A 184 -5.18 22.04 -3.20
CA LEU A 184 -3.82 22.55 -3.45
C LEU A 184 -2.73 21.70 -2.77
N ASP A 185 -3.03 21.09 -1.64
CA ASP A 185 -2.12 20.17 -0.95
C ASP A 185 -1.97 18.80 -1.65
N GLY A 186 -2.68 18.61 -2.75
CA GLY A 186 -2.69 17.39 -3.55
C GLY A 186 -3.71 16.36 -3.11
N SER A 187 -4.41 16.55 -1.99
CA SER A 187 -5.51 15.67 -1.58
C SER A 187 -6.66 15.72 -2.58
N MET A 188 -7.46 14.64 -2.61
CA MET A 188 -8.66 14.54 -3.43
C MET A 188 -9.90 14.74 -2.57
N GLY A 189 -10.94 15.32 -3.15
CA GLY A 189 -12.19 15.57 -2.44
C GLY A 189 -13.43 15.31 -3.27
N LYS A 190 -14.50 14.91 -2.58
CA LYS A 190 -15.85 14.84 -3.12
C LYS A 190 -16.79 15.65 -2.20
N ILE A 191 -17.58 16.51 -2.79
CA ILE A 191 -18.53 17.39 -2.07
C ILE A 191 -19.91 17.14 -2.66
N VAL A 192 -20.84 16.79 -1.78
CA VAL A 192 -22.26 16.64 -2.07
C VAL A 192 -23.01 17.79 -1.45
N THR A 193 -23.85 18.46 -2.23
CA THR A 193 -24.81 19.44 -1.72
C THR A 193 -26.19 18.98 -2.07
N MET A 194 -27.12 18.93 -1.09
CA MET A 194 -28.50 18.51 -1.32
C MET A 194 -29.48 19.43 -0.61
N ALA A 195 -30.63 19.68 -1.27
CA ALA A 195 -31.76 20.37 -0.65
C ALA A 195 -32.65 19.34 0.04
N VAL A 196 -32.98 19.59 1.30
CA VAL A 196 -33.87 18.74 2.07
C VAL A 196 -34.98 19.59 2.64
N GLU A 197 -36.23 19.22 2.31
CA GLU A 197 -37.42 19.92 2.73
C GLU A 197 -37.51 20.05 4.27
N ASN A 198 -37.90 21.22 4.77
CA ASN A 198 -38.02 21.57 6.20
C ASN A 198 -36.69 21.45 7.00
N THR A 199 -35.54 21.28 6.31
CA THR A 199 -34.21 21.22 6.95
C THR A 199 -33.32 22.34 6.44
N GLY A 200 -33.21 22.45 5.10
CA GLY A 200 -32.32 23.39 4.44
C GLY A 200 -31.41 22.70 3.46
N ILE A 201 -30.15 23.17 3.37
CA ILE A 201 -29.12 22.59 2.53
C ILE A 201 -28.19 21.74 3.39
N VAL A 202 -27.97 20.51 2.97
CA VAL A 202 -27.01 19.57 3.58
C VAL A 202 -25.78 19.48 2.71
N ILE A 203 -24.62 19.58 3.35
CA ILE A 203 -23.31 19.41 2.73
C ILE A 203 -22.68 18.15 3.30
N ILE A 204 -22.30 17.22 2.44
CA ILE A 204 -21.54 16.04 2.83
C ILE A 204 -20.26 16.06 2.02
N SER A 205 -19.11 15.95 2.67
CA SER A 205 -17.84 15.98 1.97
C SER A 205 -16.85 14.98 2.52
N ILE A 206 -15.96 14.53 1.64
CA ILE A 206 -14.78 13.75 2.02
C ILE A 206 -13.54 14.38 1.42
N ASN A 207 -12.48 14.40 2.19
CA ASN A 207 -11.14 14.74 1.77
C ASN A 207 -10.23 13.53 2.08
N SER A 208 -9.38 13.16 1.13
CA SER A 208 -8.52 11.98 1.27
C SER A 208 -7.17 12.19 0.59
N LYS A 209 -6.14 11.58 1.16
CA LYS A 209 -4.82 11.47 0.52
C LYS A 209 -4.94 10.76 -0.84
N PRO A 210 -4.16 11.19 -1.86
CA PRO A 210 -4.27 10.63 -3.21
C PRO A 210 -4.11 9.12 -3.28
N GLU A 211 -3.18 8.55 -2.52
CA GLU A 211 -2.90 7.11 -2.49
C GLU A 211 -4.02 6.27 -1.89
N LYS A 212 -4.95 6.88 -1.18
CA LYS A 212 -6.13 6.25 -0.57
C LYS A 212 -7.45 6.70 -1.19
N TRP A 213 -7.39 7.57 -2.19
CA TRP A 213 -8.58 8.19 -2.79
C TRP A 213 -9.58 7.17 -3.31
N TYR A 214 -9.12 6.18 -4.07
CA TYR A 214 -10.01 5.17 -4.64
C TYR A 214 -10.83 4.45 -3.56
N LEU A 215 -10.19 3.98 -2.49
CA LEU A 215 -10.85 3.30 -1.39
C LEU A 215 -11.80 4.23 -0.63
N ASN A 216 -11.34 5.42 -0.25
CA ASN A 216 -12.14 6.37 0.52
C ASN A 216 -13.31 6.94 -0.29
N SER A 217 -13.16 7.16 -1.59
CA SER A 217 -14.26 7.57 -2.48
C SER A 217 -15.34 6.48 -2.56
N GLU A 218 -14.95 5.20 -2.66
CA GLU A 218 -15.90 4.08 -2.65
C GLU A 218 -16.63 3.94 -1.31
N ILE A 219 -15.90 4.07 -0.19
CA ILE A 219 -16.51 4.10 1.15
C ILE A 219 -17.49 5.25 1.28
N PHE A 220 -17.14 6.44 0.79
CA PHE A 220 -18.02 7.60 0.78
C PHE A 220 -19.32 7.34 0.02
N ASP A 221 -19.23 6.73 -1.14
CA ASP A 221 -20.41 6.37 -1.95
C ASP A 221 -21.30 5.36 -1.22
N LEU A 222 -20.72 4.35 -0.55
CA LEU A 222 -21.46 3.41 0.30
C LEU A 222 -22.12 4.12 1.50
N MET A 223 -21.43 5.08 2.12
CA MET A 223 -22.01 5.90 3.19
C MET A 223 -23.20 6.71 2.69
N LEU A 224 -23.08 7.38 1.52
CA LEU A 224 -24.18 8.12 0.90
C LEU A 224 -25.36 7.19 0.52
N ASP A 225 -25.07 5.98 0.08
CA ASP A 225 -26.09 4.98 -0.23
C ASP A 225 -26.87 4.53 1.01
N SER A 226 -26.23 4.57 2.18
CA SER A 226 -26.84 4.23 3.46
C SER A 226 -27.62 5.39 4.10
N LEU A 227 -27.59 6.59 3.49
CA LEU A 227 -28.24 7.78 4.06
C LEU A 227 -29.76 7.62 4.06
N GLU A 228 -30.34 7.66 5.23
CA GLU A 228 -31.77 7.66 5.48
C GLU A 228 -32.20 9.03 5.99
N ILE A 229 -33.35 9.53 5.50
CA ILE A 229 -33.98 10.76 5.96
C ILE A 229 -35.31 10.37 6.61
N ASN A 230 -35.41 10.52 7.93
CA ASN A 230 -36.67 10.29 8.62
C ASN A 230 -37.69 11.36 8.17
N LYS A 231 -38.79 10.94 7.63
CA LYS A 231 -39.94 11.81 7.37
C LYS A 231 -40.66 11.98 8.69
N GLU A 232 -40.78 13.20 9.16
CA GLU A 232 -41.73 13.55 10.22
C GLU A 232 -43.17 13.38 9.76
#